data_741653b2ca86b77af36307b1642fef2b
#
_entry.id   741653b2ca86b77af36307b1642fef2b
#
_cell.length_a   1.000
_cell.length_b   1.000
_cell.length_c   1.000
_cell.angle_alpha   90.00
_cell.angle_beta   90.00
_cell.angle_gamma   90.00
#
_symmetry.space_group_name_H-M   'P 1'
#
loop_
_entity.id
_entity.type
_entity.pdbx_description
1 polymer ?
#
loop_
_entity_poly.entity_id
_entity_poly.type
_entity_poly.pdbx_seq_one_letter_code
_entity_poly.pdbx_strand_id
1 'polypeptide(L)'
;MTQPRITPSQVEVAEARRTTLPNGIGLYTLASDDFEVLRISFVFRAGSALQQAPFSASAAANLLSEGSRDMTAHQIAEQLDYYGSWYDVNVDRDYVYISFCSLSKYFRQTLAVAEQILLHPLFPEEEVASYREKRKQRLRIERMKVETEAREAFARALFGPAHPYGITWPETAY
;
A
#
# COMPACT_ATOMS: atom_id res chain seq x y z
N MET A 1 27.06 -29.92 -32.50
CA MET A 1 26.49 -28.57 -32.32
C MET A 1 26.67 -28.19 -30.87
N THR A 2 27.65 -27.33 -30.56
CA THR A 2 27.95 -26.88 -29.19
C THR A 2 26.96 -25.73 -28.85
N GLN A 3 26.11 -25.94 -27.86
CA GLN A 3 25.25 -24.86 -27.36
C GLN A 3 26.11 -23.70 -26.82
N PRO A 4 25.81 -22.46 -27.16
CA PRO A 4 26.54 -21.32 -26.62
C PRO A 4 26.34 -21.30 -25.10
N ARG A 5 27.44 -21.37 -24.35
CA ARG A 5 27.47 -21.26 -22.91
C ARG A 5 27.22 -19.77 -22.56
N ILE A 6 26.00 -19.41 -22.20
CA ILE A 6 25.68 -18.07 -21.70
C ILE A 6 26.36 -17.96 -20.33
N THR A 7 27.45 -17.21 -20.25
CA THR A 7 28.02 -16.80 -18.97
C THR A 7 27.09 -15.74 -18.40
N PRO A 8 26.49 -15.93 -17.20
CA PRO A 8 25.71 -14.87 -16.61
C PRO A 8 26.62 -13.64 -16.41
N SER A 9 26.25 -12.51 -17.03
CA SER A 9 26.87 -11.24 -16.71
C SER A 9 26.72 -11.01 -15.21
N GLN A 10 27.78 -10.51 -14.54
CA GLN A 10 27.68 -10.09 -13.16
C GLN A 10 26.57 -9.04 -13.07
N VAL A 11 25.48 -9.38 -12.36
CA VAL A 11 24.41 -8.44 -12.09
C VAL A 11 24.90 -7.57 -10.93
N GLU A 12 25.27 -6.33 -11.22
CA GLU A 12 25.51 -5.34 -10.17
C GLU A 12 24.15 -4.94 -9.58
N VAL A 13 23.95 -5.28 -8.33
CA VAL A 13 22.78 -4.82 -7.56
C VAL A 13 23.14 -3.46 -6.97
N ALA A 14 22.42 -2.43 -7.40
CA ALA A 14 22.60 -1.09 -6.85
C ALA A 14 22.25 -1.08 -5.35
N GLU A 15 23.14 -0.52 -4.53
CA GLU A 15 22.94 -0.42 -3.08
C GLU A 15 22.13 0.82 -2.71
N ALA A 16 21.13 0.62 -1.83
CA ALA A 16 20.36 1.73 -1.30
C ALA A 16 21.14 2.50 -0.24
N ARG A 17 21.20 3.82 -0.36
CA ARG A 17 21.78 4.70 0.64
C ARG A 17 20.77 5.01 1.73
N ARG A 18 21.12 4.73 3.00
CA ARG A 18 20.30 5.09 4.16
C ARG A 18 20.72 6.44 4.73
N THR A 19 19.74 7.30 4.99
CA THR A 19 19.88 8.57 5.72
C THR A 19 18.78 8.64 6.78
N THR A 20 19.06 9.24 7.92
CA THR A 20 18.04 9.50 8.95
C THR A 20 17.64 10.95 8.89
N LEU A 21 16.34 11.21 8.75
CA LEU A 21 15.79 12.56 8.77
C LEU A 21 15.81 13.15 10.20
N PRO A 22 15.73 14.50 10.35
CA PRO A 22 15.75 15.14 11.66
C PRO A 22 14.67 14.66 12.64
N ASN A 23 13.55 14.16 12.12
CA ASN A 23 12.44 13.58 12.91
C ASN A 23 12.64 12.08 13.24
N GLY A 24 13.81 11.51 12.92
CA GLY A 24 14.13 10.10 13.19
C GLY A 24 13.69 9.10 12.13
N ILE A 25 12.97 9.53 11.09
CA ILE A 25 12.53 8.64 10.01
C ILE A 25 13.73 8.22 9.15
N GLY A 26 13.83 6.92 8.86
CA GLY A 26 14.81 6.38 7.93
C GLY A 26 14.40 6.63 6.48
N LEU A 27 15.26 7.31 5.73
CA LEU A 27 15.10 7.50 4.29
C LEU A 27 16.09 6.59 3.56
N TYR A 28 15.57 5.75 2.67
CA TYR A 28 16.35 4.87 1.80
C TYR A 28 16.26 5.40 0.38
N THR A 29 17.38 5.70 -0.24
CA THR A 29 17.45 6.22 -1.61
C THR A 29 18.20 5.26 -2.50
N LEU A 30 17.62 4.97 -3.66
CA LEU A 30 18.25 4.25 -4.74
C LEU A 30 18.18 5.16 -5.97
N ALA A 31 19.32 5.62 -6.45
CA ALA A 31 19.38 6.49 -7.61
C ALA A 31 19.72 5.69 -8.87
N SER A 32 19.07 6.05 -9.98
CA SER A 32 19.42 5.64 -11.33
C SER A 32 19.30 6.85 -12.22
N ASP A 33 20.28 7.07 -13.06
CA ASP A 33 20.30 8.17 -14.04
C ASP A 33 19.61 7.80 -15.36
N ASP A 34 19.13 6.56 -15.47
CA ASP A 34 18.55 6.03 -16.71
C ASP A 34 17.11 6.50 -16.98
N PHE A 35 16.42 7.00 -15.95
CA PHE A 35 15.01 7.33 -16.04
C PHE A 35 14.68 8.69 -15.42
N GLU A 36 13.82 9.46 -16.11
CA GLU A 36 13.26 10.72 -15.60
C GLU A 36 12.02 10.49 -14.70
N VAL A 37 11.96 9.37 -14.02
CA VAL A 37 10.85 8.97 -13.15
C VAL A 37 11.35 8.80 -11.73
N LEU A 38 10.60 9.31 -10.77
CA LEU A 38 10.86 9.16 -9.35
C LEU A 38 9.69 8.44 -8.67
N ARG A 39 10.01 7.46 -7.84
CA ARG A 39 9.06 6.81 -6.94
C ARG A 39 9.43 7.09 -5.50
N ILE A 40 8.46 7.54 -4.71
CA ILE A 40 8.57 7.61 -3.25
C ILE A 40 7.55 6.68 -2.62
N SER A 41 8.00 5.89 -1.64
CA SER A 41 7.12 4.99 -0.89
C SER A 41 7.20 5.32 0.61
N PHE A 42 6.05 5.59 1.19
CA PHE A 42 5.87 5.74 2.63
C PHE A 42 5.48 4.39 3.20
N VAL A 43 6.25 3.90 4.16
CA VAL A 43 6.05 2.58 4.78
C VAL A 43 5.63 2.75 6.22
N PHE A 44 4.45 2.28 6.55
CA PHE A 44 3.88 2.37 7.89
C PHE A 44 3.76 0.97 8.49
N ARG A 45 4.14 0.82 9.75
CA ARG A 45 3.90 -0.41 10.51
C ARG A 45 2.44 -0.43 10.97
N ALA A 46 1.53 -0.64 10.03
CA ALA A 46 0.08 -0.53 10.23
C ALA A 46 -0.68 -1.59 9.41
N GLY A 47 -0.07 -2.74 9.16
CA GLY A 47 -0.67 -3.82 8.39
C GLY A 47 -1.84 -4.51 9.08
N SER A 48 -2.44 -5.46 8.38
CA SER A 48 -3.65 -6.16 8.82
C SER A 48 -3.46 -6.96 10.13
N ALA A 49 -2.24 -7.30 10.51
CA ALA A 49 -1.94 -7.95 11.80
C ALA A 49 -2.08 -7.03 13.01
N LEU A 50 -2.05 -5.71 12.80
CA LEU A 50 -2.18 -4.71 13.87
C LEU A 50 -3.59 -4.10 13.96
N GLN A 51 -4.50 -4.50 13.07
CA GLN A 51 -5.86 -3.97 13.05
C GLN A 51 -6.69 -4.48 14.24
N GLN A 52 -7.48 -3.60 14.83
CA GLN A 52 -8.37 -3.92 15.94
C GLN A 52 -9.78 -4.32 15.49
N ALA A 53 -10.14 -3.96 14.27
CA ALA A 53 -11.41 -4.32 13.64
C ALA A 53 -11.16 -4.82 12.22
N PRO A 54 -12.03 -5.73 11.70
CA PRO A 54 -11.87 -6.23 10.34
C PRO A 54 -11.85 -5.08 9.33
N PHE A 55 -10.96 -5.20 8.35
CA PHE A 55 -10.75 -4.23 7.25
C PHE A 55 -10.24 -2.85 7.66
N SER A 56 -10.07 -2.51 8.96
CA SER A 56 -9.68 -1.16 9.36
C SER A 56 -8.34 -0.72 8.75
N ALA A 57 -7.34 -1.60 8.68
CA ALA A 57 -6.06 -1.28 8.04
C ALA A 57 -6.22 -0.98 6.53
N SER A 58 -6.97 -1.84 5.84
CA SER A 58 -7.20 -1.66 4.40
C SER A 58 -8.16 -0.50 4.09
N ALA A 59 -9.16 -0.24 4.94
CA ALA A 59 -10.04 0.90 4.79
C ALA A 59 -9.27 2.21 4.98
N ALA A 60 -8.52 2.34 6.08
CA ALA A 60 -7.72 3.52 6.35
C ALA A 60 -6.75 3.84 5.19
N ALA A 61 -6.09 2.82 4.64
CA ALA A 61 -5.13 3.01 3.58
C ALA A 61 -5.78 3.35 2.21
N ASN A 62 -6.86 2.66 1.85
CA ASN A 62 -7.49 2.84 0.53
C ASN A 62 -8.41 4.07 0.46
N LEU A 63 -8.88 4.58 1.60
CA LEU A 63 -9.75 5.76 1.64
C LEU A 63 -8.99 7.07 1.81
N LEU A 64 -7.67 7.07 1.87
CA LEU A 64 -6.85 8.28 1.99
C LEU A 64 -7.08 9.27 0.85
N SER A 65 -7.36 8.79 -0.36
CA SER A 65 -7.60 9.62 -1.55
C SER A 65 -9.04 10.07 -1.73
N GLU A 66 -9.96 9.63 -0.87
CA GLU A 66 -11.38 10.01 -0.96
C GLU A 66 -11.65 11.44 -0.48
N GLY A 67 -10.60 12.18 -0.21
CA GLY A 67 -10.60 13.60 0.10
C GLY A 67 -9.61 13.98 1.19
N SER A 68 -9.20 15.21 1.16
CA SER A 68 -8.38 15.84 2.19
C SER A 68 -9.07 17.11 2.70
N ARG A 69 -8.49 17.70 3.75
CA ARG A 69 -9.01 18.97 4.31
C ARG A 69 -9.19 20.06 3.24
N ASP A 70 -8.28 20.12 2.27
CA ASP A 70 -8.20 21.22 1.31
C ASP A 70 -8.52 20.77 -0.14
N MET A 71 -8.74 19.47 -0.38
CA MET A 71 -8.99 18.93 -1.72
C MET A 71 -10.04 17.81 -1.69
N THR A 72 -10.96 17.85 -2.63
CA THR A 72 -11.89 16.74 -2.87
C THR A 72 -11.17 15.56 -3.56
N ALA A 73 -11.76 14.36 -3.53
CA ALA A 73 -11.25 13.19 -4.26
C ALA A 73 -11.02 13.49 -5.75
N HIS A 74 -11.96 14.20 -6.37
CA HIS A 74 -11.85 14.61 -7.77
C HIS A 74 -10.64 15.53 -8.01
N GLN A 75 -10.43 16.52 -7.15
CA GLN A 75 -9.30 17.45 -7.28
C GLN A 75 -7.96 16.73 -7.06
N ILE A 76 -7.90 15.75 -6.14
CA ILE A 76 -6.72 14.92 -5.92
C ILE A 76 -6.40 14.13 -7.20
N ALA A 77 -7.41 13.46 -7.78
CA ALA A 77 -7.24 12.69 -9.00
C ALA A 77 -6.82 13.58 -10.18
N GLU A 78 -7.51 14.71 -10.38
CA GLU A 78 -7.22 15.67 -11.44
C GLU A 78 -5.80 16.23 -11.37
N GLN A 79 -5.31 16.54 -10.15
CA GLN A 79 -3.94 17.02 -9.97
C GLN A 79 -2.89 15.93 -10.26
N LEU A 80 -3.13 14.71 -9.80
CA LEU A 80 -2.22 13.60 -10.11
C LEU A 80 -2.17 13.34 -11.61
N ASP A 81 -3.32 13.30 -12.27
CA ASP A 81 -3.42 13.10 -13.74
C ASP A 81 -2.75 14.23 -14.51
N TYR A 82 -2.94 15.48 -14.09
CA TYR A 82 -2.32 16.66 -14.73
C TYR A 82 -0.80 16.59 -14.74
N TYR A 83 -0.19 16.09 -13.66
CA TYR A 83 1.25 15.92 -13.57
C TYR A 83 1.75 14.57 -14.11
N GLY A 84 0.87 13.73 -14.64
CA GLY A 84 1.20 12.36 -15.06
C GLY A 84 1.72 11.53 -13.90
N SER A 85 1.22 11.81 -12.71
CA SER A 85 1.57 11.12 -11.47
C SER A 85 0.50 10.12 -11.10
N TRP A 86 0.89 9.07 -10.38
CA TRP A 86 -0.05 8.11 -9.85
C TRP A 86 0.40 7.64 -8.46
N TYR A 87 -0.55 7.18 -7.68
CA TYR A 87 -0.24 6.58 -6.41
C TYR A 87 -0.82 5.18 -6.31
N ASP A 88 -0.20 4.37 -5.45
CA ASP A 88 -0.56 2.99 -5.21
C ASP A 88 -0.56 2.70 -3.72
N VAL A 89 -1.50 1.87 -3.29
CA VAL A 89 -1.66 1.44 -1.92
C VAL A 89 -1.56 -0.07 -1.85
N ASN A 90 -0.63 -0.56 -1.04
CA ASN A 90 -0.52 -1.97 -0.73
C ASN A 90 -0.58 -2.17 0.79
N VAL A 91 -1.46 -3.06 1.23
CA VAL A 91 -1.63 -3.44 2.64
C VAL A 91 -1.30 -4.91 2.78
N ASP A 92 -0.19 -5.21 3.43
CA ASP A 92 0.16 -6.56 3.81
C ASP A 92 -0.17 -6.85 5.30
N ARG A 93 0.43 -7.88 5.87
CA ARG A 93 0.17 -8.24 7.26
C ARG A 93 0.83 -7.29 8.26
N ASP A 94 2.04 -6.82 7.98
CA ASP A 94 2.83 -6.02 8.90
C ASP A 94 2.84 -4.53 8.54
N TYR A 95 2.82 -4.24 7.24
CA TYR A 95 3.05 -2.89 6.73
C TYR A 95 1.95 -2.43 5.77
N VAL A 96 1.80 -1.14 5.71
CA VAL A 96 1.09 -0.41 4.65
C VAL A 96 2.12 0.36 3.85
N TYR A 97 2.06 0.21 2.54
CA TYR A 97 2.90 0.93 1.58
C TYR A 97 2.02 1.89 0.79
N ILE A 98 2.36 3.16 0.83
CA ILE A 98 1.73 4.20 0.03
C ILE A 98 2.80 4.79 -0.85
N SER A 99 2.68 4.56 -2.15
CA SER A 99 3.70 4.91 -3.13
C SER A 99 3.16 5.94 -4.11
N PHE A 100 3.96 6.95 -4.39
CA PHE A 100 3.71 7.93 -5.43
C PHE A 100 4.80 7.82 -6.49
N CYS A 101 4.39 7.87 -7.76
CA CYS A 101 5.29 7.86 -8.89
C CYS A 101 5.03 9.08 -9.75
N SER A 102 6.06 9.77 -10.16
CA SER A 102 5.95 10.96 -10.98
C SER A 102 7.18 11.16 -11.86
N LEU A 103 7.05 12.00 -12.87
CA LEU A 103 8.24 12.54 -13.55
C LEU A 103 9.04 13.40 -12.56
N SER A 104 10.37 13.30 -12.61
CA SER A 104 11.29 14.01 -11.69
C SER A 104 11.02 15.52 -11.65
N LYS A 105 10.67 16.14 -12.79
CA LYS A 105 10.34 17.56 -12.90
C LYS A 105 9.07 17.97 -12.14
N TYR A 106 8.13 17.04 -11.91
CA TYR A 106 6.87 17.29 -11.21
C TYR A 106 6.84 16.71 -9.79
N PHE A 107 7.97 16.22 -9.31
CA PHE A 107 8.04 15.57 -8.01
C PHE A 107 7.55 16.45 -6.85
N ARG A 108 7.91 17.76 -6.86
CA ARG A 108 7.47 18.68 -5.81
C ARG A 108 5.95 18.84 -5.76
N GLN A 109 5.31 18.92 -6.91
CA GLN A 109 3.85 19.04 -7.03
C GLN A 109 3.17 17.76 -6.56
N THR A 110 3.68 16.61 -6.99
CA THR A 110 3.20 15.29 -6.53
C THR A 110 3.37 15.13 -5.03
N LEU A 111 4.49 15.58 -4.46
CA LEU A 111 4.73 15.53 -3.02
C LEU A 111 3.76 16.42 -2.23
N ALA A 112 3.36 17.57 -2.77
CA ALA A 112 2.34 18.42 -2.14
C ALA A 112 0.96 17.73 -2.10
N VAL A 113 0.59 17.00 -3.15
CA VAL A 113 -0.63 16.18 -3.15
C VAL A 113 -0.50 15.03 -2.14
N ALA A 114 0.67 14.37 -2.10
CA ALA A 114 0.95 13.32 -1.14
C ALA A 114 0.83 13.82 0.31
N GLU A 115 1.29 15.04 0.61
CA GLU A 115 1.16 15.68 1.91
C GLU A 115 -0.33 15.83 2.30
N GLN A 116 -1.17 16.30 1.39
CA GLN A 116 -2.62 16.43 1.63
C GLN A 116 -3.25 15.07 1.94
N ILE A 117 -2.94 14.05 1.15
CA ILE A 117 -3.46 12.69 1.31
C ILE A 117 -3.01 12.07 2.64
N LEU A 118 -1.73 12.24 3.00
CA LEU A 118 -1.15 11.55 4.15
C LEU A 118 -1.35 12.27 5.49
N LEU A 119 -1.33 13.60 5.49
CA LEU A 119 -1.37 14.38 6.73
C LEU A 119 -2.74 14.98 7.04
N HIS A 120 -3.59 15.12 6.05
CA HIS A 120 -4.89 15.78 6.19
C HIS A 120 -6.04 14.99 5.56
N PRO A 121 -6.06 13.62 5.62
CA PRO A 121 -7.13 12.87 5.01
C PRO A 121 -8.47 13.15 5.67
N LEU A 122 -9.51 13.16 4.84
CA LEU A 122 -10.88 13.03 5.28
C LEU A 122 -11.33 11.59 5.00
N PHE A 123 -12.17 11.09 5.90
CA PHE A 123 -12.80 9.78 5.71
C PHE A 123 -14.31 10.00 5.63
N PRO A 124 -14.87 10.37 4.45
CA PRO A 124 -16.29 10.63 4.31
C PRO A 124 -17.10 9.39 4.73
N GLU A 125 -18.11 9.58 5.56
CA GLU A 125 -18.86 8.46 6.14
C GLU A 125 -19.51 7.58 5.09
N GLU A 126 -19.99 8.17 3.99
CA GLU A 126 -20.57 7.45 2.85
C GLU A 126 -19.53 6.55 2.17
N GLU A 127 -18.30 7.03 1.97
CA GLU A 127 -17.21 6.24 1.35
C GLU A 127 -16.75 5.12 2.28
N VAL A 128 -16.67 5.37 3.59
CA VAL A 128 -16.36 4.32 4.57
C VAL A 128 -17.43 3.23 4.55
N ALA A 129 -18.72 3.61 4.53
CA ALA A 129 -19.83 2.67 4.46
C ALA A 129 -19.81 1.87 3.15
N SER A 130 -19.62 2.54 2.01
CA SER A 130 -19.51 1.93 0.69
C SER A 130 -18.34 0.94 0.62
N TYR A 131 -17.16 1.35 1.11
CA TYR A 131 -15.98 0.47 1.16
C TYR A 131 -16.24 -0.79 1.98
N ARG A 132 -16.84 -0.63 3.17
CA ARG A 132 -17.17 -1.75 4.04
C ARG A 132 -18.10 -2.76 3.35
N GLU A 133 -19.17 -2.29 2.72
CA GLU A 133 -20.11 -3.18 2.04
C GLU A 133 -19.46 -3.89 0.84
N LYS A 134 -18.67 -3.19 0.02
CA LYS A 134 -17.89 -3.81 -1.06
C LYS A 134 -16.94 -4.89 -0.54
N ARG A 135 -16.25 -4.62 0.59
CA ARG A 135 -15.32 -5.59 1.20
C ARG A 135 -16.03 -6.80 1.77
N LYS A 136 -17.20 -6.64 2.40
CA LYS A 136 -18.05 -7.78 2.84
C LYS A 136 -18.45 -8.68 1.68
N GLN A 137 -18.96 -8.08 0.60
CA GLN A 137 -19.36 -8.84 -0.59
C GLN A 137 -18.16 -9.62 -1.16
N ARG A 138 -17.00 -8.96 -1.29
CA ARG A 138 -15.78 -9.58 -1.78
C ARG A 138 -15.32 -10.73 -0.88
N LEU A 139 -15.36 -10.55 0.44
CA LEU A 139 -15.02 -11.59 1.40
C LEU A 139 -15.93 -12.82 1.26
N ARG A 140 -17.25 -12.63 1.09
CA ARG A 140 -18.19 -13.74 0.87
C ARG A 140 -17.79 -14.55 -0.35
N ILE A 141 -17.46 -13.87 -1.46
CA ILE A 141 -17.02 -14.54 -2.70
C ILE A 141 -15.66 -15.25 -2.48
N GLU A 142 -14.72 -14.61 -1.79
CA GLU A 142 -13.41 -15.19 -1.51
C GLU A 142 -13.52 -16.45 -0.63
N ARG A 143 -14.41 -16.46 0.36
CA ARG A 143 -14.66 -17.63 1.23
C ARG A 143 -15.37 -18.79 0.57
N MET A 144 -15.98 -18.59 -0.60
CA MET A 144 -16.51 -19.70 -1.41
C MET A 144 -15.39 -20.49 -2.11
N LYS A 145 -14.15 -19.99 -2.11
CA LYS A 145 -13.00 -20.65 -2.72
C LYS A 145 -12.31 -21.53 -1.70
N VAL A 146 -12.18 -22.83 -2.01
CA VAL A 146 -11.46 -23.81 -1.19
C VAL A 146 -10.02 -23.36 -0.86
N GLU A 147 -9.37 -22.69 -1.79
CA GLU A 147 -8.03 -22.15 -1.61
C GLU A 147 -7.95 -21.13 -0.46
N THR A 148 -8.96 -20.27 -0.32
CA THR A 148 -9.03 -19.28 0.76
C THR A 148 -9.19 -19.96 2.11
N GLU A 149 -10.10 -20.92 2.23
CA GLU A 149 -10.30 -21.70 3.45
C GLU A 149 -9.05 -22.51 3.82
N ALA A 150 -8.40 -23.14 2.83
CA ALA A 150 -7.16 -23.87 3.06
C ALA A 150 -6.05 -22.97 3.60
N ARG A 151 -5.92 -21.76 3.05
CA ARG A 151 -4.93 -20.76 3.50
C ARG A 151 -5.22 -20.25 4.91
N GLU A 152 -6.49 -19.99 5.23
CA GLU A 152 -6.91 -19.60 6.58
C GLU A 152 -6.67 -20.72 7.60
N ALA A 153 -7.03 -21.96 7.26
CA ALA A 153 -6.79 -23.12 8.10
C ALA A 153 -5.30 -23.38 8.33
N PHE A 154 -4.48 -23.26 7.29
CA PHE A 154 -3.02 -23.38 7.39
C PHE A 154 -2.44 -22.30 8.30
N ALA A 155 -2.82 -21.04 8.11
CA ALA A 155 -2.34 -19.95 8.95
C ALA A 155 -2.71 -20.14 10.42
N ARG A 156 -3.94 -20.59 10.69
CA ARG A 156 -4.41 -20.91 12.04
C ARG A 156 -3.64 -22.09 12.66
N ALA A 157 -3.36 -23.13 11.89
CA ALA A 157 -2.58 -24.28 12.36
C ALA A 157 -1.13 -23.90 12.67
N LEU A 158 -0.53 -23.02 11.85
CA LEU A 158 0.87 -22.62 11.98
C LEU A 158 1.10 -21.62 13.11
N PHE A 159 0.25 -20.60 13.23
CA PHE A 159 0.45 -19.48 14.16
C PHE A 159 -0.45 -19.55 15.39
N GLY A 160 -1.49 -20.36 15.37
CA GLY A 160 -2.50 -20.42 16.41
C GLY A 160 -3.62 -19.36 16.25
N PRO A 161 -4.81 -19.62 16.85
CA PRO A 161 -6.00 -18.76 16.67
C PRO A 161 -5.90 -17.41 17.38
N ALA A 162 -5.01 -17.26 18.36
CA ALA A 162 -4.80 -16.00 19.08
C ALA A 162 -3.72 -15.11 18.46
N HIS A 163 -2.89 -15.65 17.57
CA HIS A 163 -1.85 -14.88 16.91
C HIS A 163 -2.46 -14.03 15.78
N PRO A 164 -2.04 -12.76 15.58
CA PRO A 164 -2.58 -11.89 14.53
C PRO A 164 -2.62 -12.50 13.12
N TYR A 165 -1.69 -13.39 12.81
CA TYR A 165 -1.62 -14.09 11.53
C TYR A 165 -2.58 -15.27 11.39
N GLY A 166 -3.02 -15.84 12.52
CA GLY A 166 -3.96 -16.96 12.57
C GLY A 166 -5.40 -16.55 12.84
N ILE A 167 -5.66 -15.28 13.16
CA ILE A 167 -7.00 -14.77 13.39
C ILE A 167 -7.82 -14.83 12.09
N THR A 168 -8.98 -15.46 12.18
CA THR A 168 -10.02 -15.40 11.15
C THR A 168 -11.24 -14.74 11.78
N TRP A 169 -11.66 -13.60 11.25
CA TRP A 169 -12.81 -12.88 11.76
C TRP A 169 -14.12 -13.58 11.35
N PRO A 170 -15.10 -13.75 12.26
CA PRO A 170 -16.42 -14.27 11.88
C PRO A 170 -17.16 -13.26 10.99
N GLU A 171 -18.10 -13.72 10.16
CA GLU A 171 -18.87 -12.84 9.26
C GLU A 171 -19.62 -11.74 10.03
N THR A 172 -20.03 -12.03 11.25
CA THR A 172 -20.74 -11.08 12.14
C THR A 172 -19.88 -9.92 12.65
N ALA A 173 -18.56 -10.01 12.50
CA ALA A 173 -17.64 -8.96 12.95
C ALA A 173 -17.47 -7.82 11.91
N TYR A 174 -18.02 -7.99 10.70
CA TYR A 174 -17.85 -7.07 9.59
C TYR A 174 -18.97 -6.03 9.47
#